data_0d6d398567a0495e3bb6c487479616d0
#
_entry.id   0d6d398567a0495e3bb6c487479616d0
#
_cell.length_a   1.000
_cell.length_b   1.000
_cell.length_c   1.000
_cell.angle_alpha   90.00
_cell.angle_beta   90.00
_cell.angle_gamma   90.00
#
_symmetry.space_group_name_H-M   'P 1'
#
loop_
_entity.id
_entity.type
_entity.pdbx_description
1 polymer ?
#
loop_
_entity_poly.entity_id
_entity_poly.type
_entity_poly.pdbx_seq_one_letter_code
_entity_poly.pdbx_strand_id
1 'polypeptide(L)'
;SVYCMYGNKALRIQKRKLRQKLNSEDHKKRGQAVFNHLAMTELLNQVRVLGAYIAFDGELDLSPLIKSCWKAGITIAIPQVQKSRLIFRNYTPNSKLVKTELGLLAPKADVRIPLQKLAAILVPLTAFTKKGDRLGMGAGYYDRSLKEVPDLIRIGVAHAFQEVSEVDTHCNDVTLDAVVTEKRFVITSRRGKSLPMLQYAR
;
A
#
# COMPACT_ATOMS: atom_id res chain seq x y z
N SER A 1 -16.06 21.65 4.15
CA SER A 1 -16.79 22.37 3.09
C SER A 1 -17.35 21.33 2.12
N VAL A 2 -18.62 21.51 1.70
CA VAL A 2 -19.32 20.57 0.80
C VAL A 2 -18.61 20.45 -0.56
N TYR A 3 -17.94 21.50 -1.02
CA TYR A 3 -17.15 21.51 -2.27
C TYR A 3 -15.97 20.51 -2.23
N CYS A 4 -15.32 20.35 -1.09
CA CYS A 4 -14.22 19.44 -0.85
C CYS A 4 -14.63 17.95 -1.02
N MET A 5 -15.79 17.58 -0.49
CA MET A 5 -16.28 16.18 -0.57
C MET A 5 -16.61 15.74 -2.00
N TYR A 6 -17.07 16.64 -2.87
CA TYR A 6 -17.36 16.31 -4.27
C TYR A 6 -16.10 16.07 -5.08
N GLY A 7 -15.01 16.81 -4.83
CA GLY A 7 -13.72 16.65 -5.51
C GLY A 7 -13.13 15.27 -5.30
N ASN A 8 -13.02 14.82 -4.05
CA ASN A 8 -12.47 13.50 -3.69
C ASN A 8 -13.35 12.35 -4.22
N LYS A 9 -14.67 12.50 -4.21
CA LYS A 9 -15.58 11.46 -4.74
C LYS A 9 -15.42 11.29 -6.25
N ALA A 10 -15.42 12.39 -7.00
CA ALA A 10 -15.23 12.37 -8.44
C ALA A 10 -13.87 11.80 -8.82
N LEU A 11 -12.81 12.18 -8.10
CA LEU A 11 -11.45 11.70 -8.30
C LEU A 11 -11.35 10.18 -8.05
N ARG A 12 -11.98 9.65 -7.00
CA ARG A 12 -12.06 8.19 -6.76
C ARG A 12 -12.69 7.47 -7.94
N ILE A 13 -13.83 7.95 -8.42
CA ILE A 13 -14.54 7.33 -9.54
C ILE A 13 -13.66 7.34 -10.80
N GLN A 14 -13.04 8.48 -11.13
CA GLN A 14 -12.17 8.62 -12.29
C GLN A 14 -10.98 7.64 -12.24
N LYS A 15 -10.23 7.64 -11.14
CA LYS A 15 -9.01 6.82 -11.02
C LYS A 15 -9.34 5.33 -10.97
N ARG A 16 -10.43 4.93 -10.32
CA ARG A 16 -10.90 3.54 -10.33
C ARG A 16 -11.27 3.07 -11.73
N LYS A 17 -12.00 3.87 -12.50
CA LYS A 17 -12.32 3.55 -13.90
C LYS A 17 -11.06 3.36 -14.75
N LEU A 18 -10.00 4.16 -14.53
CA LEU A 18 -8.74 3.99 -15.23
C LEU A 18 -8.04 2.68 -14.86
N ARG A 19 -8.02 2.30 -13.59
CA ARG A 19 -7.46 1.02 -13.13
C ARG A 19 -8.16 -0.19 -13.78
N GLN A 20 -9.49 -0.14 -13.83
CA GLN A 20 -10.33 -1.21 -14.35
C GLN A 20 -10.20 -1.41 -15.88
N LYS A 21 -9.66 -0.42 -16.60
CA LYS A 21 -9.39 -0.54 -18.05
C LYS A 21 -8.10 -1.29 -18.36
N LEU A 22 -7.23 -1.50 -17.38
CA LEU A 22 -5.99 -2.25 -17.57
C LEU A 22 -6.29 -3.74 -17.75
N ASN A 23 -5.62 -4.36 -18.71
CA ASN A 23 -5.70 -5.80 -18.91
C ASN A 23 -4.76 -6.56 -17.95
N SER A 24 -4.84 -7.88 -17.93
CA SER A 24 -4.05 -8.73 -17.03
C SER A 24 -2.54 -8.64 -17.29
N GLU A 25 -2.13 -8.44 -18.53
CA GLU A 25 -0.73 -8.29 -18.91
C GLU A 25 -0.15 -6.96 -18.40
N ASP A 26 -0.92 -5.86 -18.53
CA ASP A 26 -0.55 -4.56 -17.97
C ASP A 26 -0.38 -4.64 -16.45
N HIS A 27 -1.30 -5.29 -15.74
CA HIS A 27 -1.19 -5.48 -14.30
C HIS A 27 0.08 -6.27 -13.93
N LYS A 28 0.39 -7.33 -14.65
CA LYS A 28 1.59 -8.14 -14.42
C LYS A 28 2.87 -7.35 -14.66
N LYS A 29 2.97 -6.64 -15.80
CA LYS A 29 4.14 -5.81 -16.13
C LYS A 29 4.36 -4.71 -15.10
N ARG A 30 3.29 -4.02 -14.70
CA ARG A 30 3.35 -2.93 -13.71
C ARG A 30 3.72 -3.45 -12.32
N GLY A 31 3.17 -4.59 -11.90
CA GLY A 31 3.53 -5.24 -10.64
C GLY A 31 5.01 -5.64 -10.59
N GLN A 32 5.56 -6.17 -11.68
CA GLN A 32 6.98 -6.48 -11.80
C GLN A 32 7.85 -5.22 -11.72
N ALA A 33 7.44 -4.11 -12.37
CA ALA A 33 8.18 -2.86 -12.31
C ALA A 33 8.19 -2.27 -10.89
N VAL A 34 7.07 -2.32 -10.18
CA VAL A 34 6.99 -1.91 -8.76
C VAL A 34 7.95 -2.74 -7.89
N PHE A 35 7.96 -4.07 -8.07
CA PHE A 35 8.92 -4.93 -7.39
C PHE A 35 10.36 -4.50 -7.67
N ASN A 36 10.72 -4.27 -8.93
CA ASN A 36 12.06 -3.87 -9.33
C ASN A 36 12.48 -2.55 -8.67
N HIS A 37 11.58 -1.54 -8.63
CA HIS A 37 11.86 -0.27 -7.95
C HIS A 37 12.07 -0.43 -6.44
N LEU A 38 11.28 -1.26 -5.77
CA LEU A 38 11.46 -1.54 -4.34
C LEU A 38 12.74 -2.35 -4.07
N ALA A 39 13.09 -3.28 -4.95
CA ALA A 39 14.31 -4.07 -4.84
C ALA A 39 15.60 -3.25 -5.02
N MET A 40 15.52 -2.07 -5.65
CA MET A 40 16.64 -1.12 -5.75
C MET A 40 16.88 -0.34 -4.46
N THR A 41 15.99 -0.40 -3.50
CA THR A 41 16.12 0.25 -2.19
C THR A 41 16.63 -0.73 -1.14
N GLU A 42 17.07 -0.19 0.00
CA GLU A 42 17.46 -1.03 1.15
C GLU A 42 16.29 -1.69 1.87
N LEU A 43 15.05 -1.45 1.42
CA LEU A 43 13.86 -1.97 2.07
C LEU A 43 13.91 -3.49 2.24
N LEU A 44 14.14 -4.22 1.15
CA LEU A 44 14.10 -5.69 1.17
C LEU A 44 15.31 -6.31 1.88
N ASN A 45 16.41 -5.57 2.02
CA ASN A 45 17.59 -6.00 2.77
C ASN A 45 17.40 -5.91 4.28
N GLN A 46 16.58 -4.94 4.74
CA GLN A 46 16.46 -4.58 6.15
C GLN A 46 15.12 -5.01 6.79
N VAL A 47 14.04 -5.12 5.98
CA VAL A 47 12.72 -5.47 6.51
C VAL A 47 12.66 -6.94 6.91
N ARG A 48 12.04 -7.23 8.07
CA ARG A 48 11.77 -8.60 8.55
C ARG A 48 10.28 -8.95 8.44
N VAL A 49 9.43 -7.97 8.68
CA VAL A 49 7.98 -8.10 8.59
C VAL A 49 7.45 -6.95 7.75
N LEU A 50 6.88 -7.26 6.60
CA LEU A 50 6.34 -6.29 5.65
C LEU A 50 4.81 -6.40 5.60
N GLY A 51 4.13 -5.28 5.88
CA GLY A 51 2.71 -5.16 5.58
C GLY A 51 2.50 -5.00 4.07
N ALA A 52 1.62 -5.82 3.51
CA ALA A 52 1.28 -5.77 2.09
C ALA A 52 -0.24 -5.88 1.92
N TYR A 53 -0.72 -5.96 0.70
CA TYR A 53 -2.13 -6.19 0.39
C TYR A 53 -2.27 -7.19 -0.76
N ILE A 54 -3.44 -7.78 -0.90
CA ILE A 54 -3.83 -8.55 -2.08
C ILE A 54 -4.64 -7.61 -2.98
N ALA A 55 -4.18 -7.44 -4.21
CA ALA A 55 -4.75 -6.47 -5.13
C ALA A 55 -6.26 -6.69 -5.36
N PHE A 56 -7.01 -5.62 -5.29
CA PHE A 56 -8.45 -5.58 -5.51
C PHE A 56 -8.81 -4.36 -6.38
N ASP A 57 -9.88 -4.46 -7.16
CA ASP A 57 -10.42 -3.35 -7.94
C ASP A 57 -9.38 -2.65 -8.85
N GLY A 58 -8.52 -3.45 -9.49
CA GLY A 58 -7.48 -2.94 -10.39
C GLY A 58 -6.27 -2.31 -9.69
N GLU A 59 -6.07 -2.54 -8.40
CA GLU A 59 -4.83 -2.16 -7.69
C GLU A 59 -3.61 -2.86 -8.29
N LEU A 60 -2.43 -2.30 -8.07
CA LEU A 60 -1.17 -2.92 -8.50
C LEU A 60 -0.96 -4.28 -7.84
N ASP A 61 -0.64 -5.28 -8.64
CA ASP A 61 -0.37 -6.63 -8.17
C ASP A 61 1.00 -6.71 -7.48
N LEU A 62 1.01 -7.05 -6.20
CA LEU A 62 2.20 -7.25 -5.40
C LEU A 62 2.72 -8.70 -5.41
N SER A 63 2.13 -9.60 -6.19
CA SER A 63 2.53 -11.01 -6.23
C SER A 63 4.02 -11.23 -6.53
N PRO A 64 4.68 -10.50 -7.45
CA PRO A 64 6.12 -10.63 -7.67
C PRO A 64 6.94 -10.30 -6.42
N LEU A 65 6.59 -9.20 -5.74
CA LEU A 65 7.24 -8.77 -4.50
C LEU A 65 7.00 -9.78 -3.37
N ILE A 66 5.77 -10.19 -3.15
CA ILE A 66 5.39 -11.13 -2.09
C ILE A 66 6.14 -12.46 -2.24
N LYS A 67 6.21 -12.99 -3.46
CA LYS A 67 6.96 -14.22 -3.76
C LYS A 67 8.46 -14.07 -3.48
N SER A 68 9.04 -12.92 -3.82
CA SER A 68 10.44 -12.62 -3.52
C SER A 68 10.69 -12.51 -2.02
N CYS A 69 9.79 -11.85 -1.29
CA CYS A 69 9.86 -11.75 0.17
C CYS A 69 9.83 -13.13 0.84
N TRP A 70 8.94 -14.02 0.42
CA TRP A 70 8.89 -15.39 0.95
C TRP A 70 10.19 -16.15 0.72
N LYS A 71 10.80 -16.04 -0.47
CA LYS A 71 12.11 -16.66 -0.77
C LYS A 71 13.23 -16.10 0.11
N ALA A 72 13.16 -14.82 0.46
CA ALA A 72 14.12 -14.14 1.33
C ALA A 72 13.84 -14.33 2.83
N GLY A 73 12.80 -15.11 3.22
CA GLY A 73 12.43 -15.30 4.62
C GLY A 73 11.77 -14.08 5.27
N ILE A 74 11.29 -13.12 4.48
CA ILE A 74 10.57 -11.95 4.96
C ILE A 74 9.11 -12.36 5.22
N THR A 75 8.62 -12.09 6.41
CA THR A 75 7.23 -12.33 6.79
C THR A 75 6.30 -11.32 6.13
N ILE A 76 5.27 -11.79 5.45
CA ILE A 76 4.24 -10.95 4.82
C ILE A 76 2.99 -10.92 5.71
N ALA A 77 2.52 -9.72 6.00
CA ALA A 77 1.32 -9.47 6.78
C ALA A 77 0.25 -8.80 5.92
N ILE A 78 -0.92 -9.45 5.77
CA ILE A 78 -2.05 -8.95 4.96
C ILE A 78 -3.15 -8.43 5.90
N PRO A 79 -3.70 -7.22 5.63
CA PRO A 79 -4.75 -6.65 6.45
C PRO A 79 -6.11 -7.32 6.22
N GLN A 80 -6.86 -7.45 7.29
CA GLN A 80 -8.28 -7.70 7.31
C GLN A 80 -8.98 -6.60 8.10
N VAL A 81 -10.17 -6.23 7.69
CA VAL A 81 -11.00 -5.32 8.48
C VAL A 81 -11.67 -6.09 9.60
N GLN A 82 -11.48 -5.63 10.83
CA GLN A 82 -12.20 -6.11 12.00
C GLN A 82 -12.80 -4.90 12.72
N LYS A 83 -14.12 -4.85 12.82
CA LYS A 83 -14.86 -3.66 13.28
C LYS A 83 -14.49 -2.44 12.41
N SER A 84 -13.79 -1.47 12.96
CA SER A 84 -13.40 -0.24 12.24
C SER A 84 -11.89 -0.12 11.99
N ARG A 85 -11.10 -1.17 12.20
CA ARG A 85 -9.63 -1.18 12.17
C ARG A 85 -9.09 -2.31 11.32
N LEU A 86 -7.80 -2.21 10.99
CA LEU A 86 -7.06 -3.28 10.33
C LEU A 86 -6.40 -4.18 11.37
N ILE A 87 -6.60 -5.47 11.21
CA ILE A 87 -5.78 -6.52 11.84
C ILE A 87 -4.95 -7.18 10.75
N PHE A 88 -3.75 -7.61 11.08
CA PHE A 88 -2.85 -8.20 10.11
C PHE A 88 -2.69 -9.71 10.36
N ARG A 89 -2.72 -10.48 9.28
CA ARG A 89 -2.57 -11.93 9.28
C ARG A 89 -1.32 -12.34 8.54
N ASN A 90 -0.62 -13.34 9.05
CA ASN A 90 0.51 -13.93 8.35
C ASN A 90 0.06 -14.54 7.02
N TYR A 91 0.77 -14.19 5.96
CA TYR A 91 0.49 -14.71 4.62
C TYR A 91 1.70 -15.49 4.09
N THR A 92 1.52 -16.78 3.88
CA THR A 92 2.52 -17.73 3.42
C THR A 92 2.12 -18.36 2.10
N PRO A 93 3.04 -19.04 1.38
CA PRO A 93 2.68 -19.78 0.17
C PRO A 93 1.58 -20.82 0.37
N ASN A 94 1.45 -21.35 1.60
CA ASN A 94 0.46 -22.37 1.96
C ASN A 94 -0.85 -21.79 2.51
N SER A 95 -0.96 -20.45 2.63
CA SER A 95 -2.16 -19.82 3.17
C SER A 95 -3.35 -20.01 2.22
N LYS A 96 -4.45 -20.51 2.75
CA LYS A 96 -5.73 -20.49 2.04
C LYS A 96 -6.29 -19.07 2.08
N LEU A 97 -6.71 -18.55 0.93
CA LEU A 97 -7.38 -17.27 0.83
C LEU A 97 -8.89 -17.45 0.95
N VAL A 98 -9.52 -16.57 1.69
CA VAL A 98 -10.98 -16.50 1.83
C VAL A 98 -11.47 -15.10 1.49
N LYS A 99 -12.66 -15.00 0.95
CA LYS A 99 -13.32 -13.74 0.68
C LYS A 99 -13.90 -13.18 1.98
N THR A 100 -13.52 -11.96 2.32
CA THR A 100 -14.06 -11.25 3.50
C THR A 100 -15.45 -10.70 3.21
N GLU A 101 -16.16 -10.21 4.24
CA GLU A 101 -17.45 -9.53 4.10
C GLU A 101 -17.40 -8.32 3.15
N LEU A 102 -16.25 -7.65 3.08
CA LEU A 102 -16.00 -6.53 2.14
C LEU A 102 -15.64 -7.00 0.72
N GLY A 103 -15.68 -8.29 0.45
CA GLY A 103 -15.33 -8.86 -0.85
C GLY A 103 -13.84 -8.95 -1.14
N LEU A 104 -12.98 -8.54 -0.19
CA LEU A 104 -11.53 -8.62 -0.31
C LEU A 104 -11.03 -10.04 -0.03
N LEU A 105 -9.93 -10.43 -0.68
CA LEU A 105 -9.24 -11.68 -0.33
C LEU A 105 -8.31 -11.44 0.85
N ALA A 106 -8.33 -12.36 1.80
CA ALA A 106 -7.44 -12.35 2.95
C ALA A 106 -7.05 -13.78 3.35
N PRO A 107 -5.88 -13.99 3.97
CA PRO A 107 -5.49 -15.30 4.47
C PRO A 107 -6.46 -15.79 5.55
N LYS A 108 -6.95 -17.02 5.39
CA LYS A 108 -7.57 -17.76 6.50
C LYS A 108 -6.45 -18.26 7.41
N ALA A 109 -5.82 -17.35 8.14
CA ALA A 109 -4.70 -17.67 8.99
C ALA A 109 -5.04 -17.40 10.46
N ASP A 110 -4.61 -18.29 11.35
CA ASP A 110 -4.82 -18.11 12.78
C ASP A 110 -3.77 -17.19 13.40
N VAL A 111 -2.61 -17.05 12.74
CA VAL A 111 -1.51 -16.24 13.24
C VAL A 111 -1.75 -14.77 12.93
N ARG A 112 -2.07 -14.02 13.96
CA ARG A 112 -2.17 -12.56 13.92
C ARG A 112 -0.79 -11.93 14.12
N ILE A 113 -0.46 -10.94 13.28
CA ILE A 113 0.76 -10.16 13.41
C ILE A 113 0.37 -8.79 13.98
N PRO A 114 0.89 -8.40 15.17
CA PRO A 114 0.67 -7.07 15.72
C PRO A 114 1.21 -5.99 14.77
N LEU A 115 0.48 -4.90 14.60
CA LEU A 115 0.85 -3.79 13.71
C LEU A 115 2.24 -3.20 14.07
N GLN A 116 2.58 -3.19 15.36
CA GLN A 116 3.87 -2.73 15.89
C GLN A 116 5.06 -3.61 15.48
N LYS A 117 4.81 -4.82 14.98
CA LYS A 117 5.86 -5.71 14.46
C LYS A 117 6.23 -5.46 12.99
N LEU A 118 5.40 -4.70 12.28
CA LEU A 118 5.71 -4.32 10.91
C LEU A 118 6.82 -3.26 10.91
N ALA A 119 7.85 -3.47 10.09
CA ALA A 119 8.89 -2.45 9.85
C ALA A 119 8.46 -1.43 8.79
N ALA A 120 7.72 -1.89 7.80
CA ALA A 120 7.14 -1.06 6.75
C ALA A 120 5.78 -1.63 6.31
N ILE A 121 4.97 -0.77 5.69
CA ILE A 121 3.68 -1.16 5.12
C ILE A 121 3.51 -0.57 3.72
N LEU A 122 3.06 -1.41 2.80
CA LEU A 122 2.64 -1.03 1.46
C LEU A 122 1.14 -0.71 1.50
N VAL A 123 0.80 0.54 1.18
CA VAL A 123 -0.56 1.09 1.32
C VAL A 123 -1.19 1.25 -0.06
N PRO A 124 -2.30 0.54 -0.37
CA PRO A 124 -3.06 0.79 -1.59
C PRO A 124 -3.77 2.15 -1.49
N LEU A 125 -3.95 2.80 -2.61
CA LEU A 125 -4.55 4.12 -2.66
C LEU A 125 -5.26 4.37 -4.00
N THR A 126 -6.08 5.40 -4.05
CA THR A 126 -6.79 5.80 -5.27
C THR A 126 -6.11 6.97 -5.98
N ALA A 127 -5.59 7.93 -5.23
CA ALA A 127 -4.80 9.04 -5.74
C ALA A 127 -3.75 9.46 -4.71
N PHE A 128 -2.68 10.11 -5.16
CA PHE A 128 -1.62 10.62 -4.29
C PHE A 128 -1.00 11.90 -4.85
N THR A 129 -0.38 12.68 -3.97
CA THR A 129 0.39 13.86 -4.33
C THR A 129 1.89 13.63 -4.16
N LYS A 130 2.71 14.49 -4.76
CA LYS A 130 4.17 14.49 -4.56
C LYS A 130 4.59 14.75 -3.10
N LYS A 131 3.67 15.28 -2.28
CA LYS A 131 3.89 15.55 -0.85
C LYS A 131 3.56 14.37 0.05
N GLY A 132 3.06 13.27 -0.52
CA GLY A 132 2.67 12.07 0.23
C GLY A 132 1.24 12.07 0.77
N ASP A 133 0.44 13.08 0.41
CA ASP A 133 -0.99 13.03 0.70
C ASP A 133 -1.62 11.94 -0.16
N ARG A 134 -2.60 11.24 0.39
CA ARG A 134 -3.27 10.15 -0.33
C ARG A 134 -4.77 10.18 -0.18
N LEU A 135 -5.43 9.71 -1.22
CA LEU A 135 -6.84 9.43 -1.24
C LEU A 135 -7.05 7.92 -1.24
N GLY A 136 -7.63 7.38 -0.19
CA GLY A 136 -8.05 5.98 -0.11
C GLY A 136 -9.45 5.76 -0.68
N MET A 137 -10.00 4.57 -0.43
CA MET A 137 -11.35 4.18 -0.87
C MET A 137 -12.49 4.86 -0.10
N GLY A 138 -12.18 5.61 0.97
CA GLY A 138 -13.13 6.41 1.74
C GLY A 138 -13.55 5.84 3.09
N ALA A 139 -13.21 4.60 3.41
CA ALA A 139 -13.58 3.99 4.70
C ALA A 139 -12.65 4.37 5.87
N GLY A 140 -11.48 4.94 5.62
CA GLY A 140 -10.52 5.42 6.62
C GLY A 140 -9.86 4.34 7.48
N TYR A 141 -9.91 3.07 7.08
CA TYR A 141 -9.32 1.96 7.86
C TYR A 141 -7.82 2.12 8.07
N TYR A 142 -7.08 2.50 7.02
CA TYR A 142 -5.64 2.73 7.12
C TYR A 142 -5.31 3.90 8.04
N ASP A 143 -6.01 5.04 7.91
CA ASP A 143 -5.76 6.23 8.74
C ASP A 143 -5.94 5.94 10.22
N ARG A 144 -7.08 5.31 10.57
CA ARG A 144 -7.34 4.94 11.96
C ARG A 144 -6.31 3.96 12.55
N SER A 145 -5.84 3.02 11.74
CA SER A 145 -4.88 2.02 12.19
C SER A 145 -3.46 2.57 12.25
N LEU A 146 -3.02 3.32 11.23
CA LEU A 146 -1.65 3.81 11.11
C LEU A 146 -1.31 4.94 12.08
N LYS A 147 -2.30 5.66 12.59
CA LYS A 147 -2.09 6.66 13.66
C LYS A 147 -1.50 6.08 14.94
N GLU A 148 -1.78 4.81 15.22
CA GLU A 148 -1.30 4.15 16.44
C GLU A 148 0.17 3.73 16.36
N VAL A 149 0.77 3.79 15.18
CA VAL A 149 2.16 3.39 14.91
C VAL A 149 2.86 4.49 14.09
N PRO A 150 3.16 5.64 14.70
CA PRO A 150 3.74 6.79 13.98
C PRO A 150 5.08 6.46 13.33
N ASP A 151 5.85 5.53 13.89
CA ASP A 151 7.19 5.17 13.41
C ASP A 151 7.16 4.16 12.25
N LEU A 152 6.03 3.53 11.98
CA LEU A 152 5.88 2.60 10.86
C LEU A 152 6.12 3.31 9.52
N ILE A 153 7.02 2.76 8.70
CA ILE A 153 7.31 3.28 7.36
C ILE A 153 6.12 3.01 6.43
N ARG A 154 5.63 4.05 5.77
CA ARG A 154 4.42 4.01 4.93
C ARG A 154 4.78 4.28 3.48
N ILE A 155 4.64 3.26 2.65
CA ILE A 155 4.94 3.35 1.21
C ILE A 155 3.63 3.18 0.44
N GLY A 156 3.19 4.23 -0.23
CA GLY A 156 2.05 4.15 -1.13
C GLY A 156 2.38 3.34 -2.37
N VAL A 157 1.46 2.51 -2.83
CA VAL A 157 1.59 1.75 -4.08
C VAL A 157 0.47 2.17 -5.02
N ALA A 158 0.85 2.68 -6.19
CA ALA A 158 -0.11 3.26 -7.12
C ALA A 158 0.35 3.12 -8.58
N HIS A 159 -0.61 3.12 -9.51
CA HIS A 159 -0.29 3.37 -10.91
C HIS A 159 0.15 4.83 -11.09
N ALA A 160 1.09 5.10 -11.98
CA ALA A 160 1.61 6.46 -12.20
C ALA A 160 0.51 7.48 -12.53
N PHE A 161 -0.55 7.08 -13.23
CA PHE A 161 -1.68 7.95 -13.54
C PHE A 161 -2.54 8.34 -12.33
N GLN A 162 -2.32 7.74 -11.16
CA GLN A 162 -3.00 8.09 -9.92
C GLN A 162 -2.37 9.32 -9.23
N GLU A 163 -1.22 9.79 -9.73
CA GLU A 163 -0.62 11.06 -9.27
C GLU A 163 -1.52 12.23 -9.65
N VAL A 164 -1.69 13.16 -8.70
CA VAL A 164 -2.46 14.39 -8.85
C VAL A 164 -1.73 15.55 -8.18
N SER A 165 -2.09 16.78 -8.52
CA SER A 165 -1.51 17.99 -7.92
C SER A 165 -1.90 18.13 -6.44
N GLU A 166 -3.16 17.79 -6.12
CA GLU A 166 -3.72 17.94 -4.78
C GLU A 166 -4.84 16.93 -4.52
N VAL A 167 -5.07 16.64 -3.26
CA VAL A 167 -6.22 15.92 -2.73
C VAL A 167 -6.73 16.66 -1.51
N ASP A 168 -8.01 16.62 -1.27
CA ASP A 168 -8.58 17.18 -0.05
C ASP A 168 -8.19 16.30 1.13
N THR A 169 -7.44 16.87 2.06
CA THR A 169 -6.97 16.18 3.26
C THR A 169 -7.73 16.59 4.49
N HIS A 170 -7.80 15.68 5.46
CA HIS A 170 -8.37 15.92 6.78
C HIS A 170 -7.25 15.80 7.85
N CYS A 171 -7.44 16.42 8.99
CA CYS A 171 -6.48 16.36 10.11
C CYS A 171 -6.18 14.95 10.62
N ASN A 172 -7.01 13.99 10.20
CA ASN A 172 -6.88 12.59 10.55
C ASN A 172 -6.14 11.75 9.51
N ASP A 173 -5.83 12.31 8.36
CA ASP A 173 -5.16 11.58 7.30
C ASP A 173 -3.66 11.41 7.63
N VAL A 174 -3.17 10.23 7.33
CA VAL A 174 -1.76 9.89 7.57
C VAL A 174 -1.00 9.99 6.26
N THR A 175 0.03 10.82 6.23
CA THR A 175 0.90 11.00 5.06
C THR A 175 1.81 9.81 4.82
N LEU A 176 2.23 9.63 3.57
CA LEU A 176 3.16 8.59 3.14
C LEU A 176 4.61 9.07 3.24
N ASP A 177 5.54 8.16 3.55
CA ASP A 177 6.98 8.43 3.54
C ASP A 177 7.56 8.33 2.13
N ALA A 178 7.00 7.46 1.32
CA ALA A 178 7.35 7.27 -0.09
C ALA A 178 6.14 6.78 -0.90
N VAL A 179 6.25 6.87 -2.21
CA VAL A 179 5.32 6.24 -3.17
C VAL A 179 6.12 5.49 -4.23
N VAL A 180 5.67 4.30 -4.56
CA VAL A 180 6.16 3.51 -5.69
C VAL A 180 5.08 3.36 -6.74
N THR A 181 5.47 3.55 -7.99
CA THR A 181 4.63 3.32 -9.17
C THR A 181 5.39 2.41 -10.14
N GLU A 182 4.74 1.98 -11.22
CA GLU A 182 5.43 1.26 -12.30
C GLU A 182 6.52 2.11 -12.99
N LYS A 183 6.52 3.42 -12.80
CA LYS A 183 7.48 4.33 -13.43
C LYS A 183 8.65 4.72 -12.52
N ARG A 184 8.42 4.79 -11.20
CA ARG A 184 9.44 5.32 -10.28
C ARG A 184 9.12 5.02 -8.81
N PHE A 185 10.16 5.11 -7.99
CA PHE A 185 10.09 5.23 -6.53
C PHE A 185 10.41 6.68 -6.13
N VAL A 186 9.60 7.28 -5.26
CA VAL A 186 9.75 8.68 -4.83
C VAL A 186 9.57 8.78 -3.33
N ILE A 187 10.54 9.37 -2.63
CA ILE A 187 10.41 9.76 -1.21
C ILE A 187 9.59 11.05 -1.15
N THR A 188 8.51 11.04 -0.39
CA THR A 188 7.52 12.11 -0.36
C THR A 188 7.58 12.97 0.90
N SER A 189 8.13 12.44 2.01
CA SER A 189 8.21 13.15 3.29
C SER A 189 9.64 13.52 3.67
N ARG A 190 9.79 14.56 4.51
CA ARG A 190 11.10 14.89 5.12
C ARG A 190 11.61 13.71 5.95
N ARG A 191 10.75 13.06 6.70
CA ARG A 191 11.07 11.86 7.47
C ARG A 191 11.57 10.74 6.56
N GLY A 192 10.89 10.48 5.44
CA GLY A 192 11.29 9.44 4.48
C GLY A 192 12.72 9.61 3.97
N LYS A 193 13.19 10.85 3.81
CA LYS A 193 14.58 11.15 3.38
C LYS A 193 15.64 10.68 4.38
N SER A 194 15.31 10.58 5.65
CA SER A 194 16.21 10.13 6.72
C SER A 194 16.10 8.63 7.03
N LEU A 195 15.17 7.91 6.41
CA LEU A 195 14.97 6.49 6.66
C LEU A 195 15.91 5.64 5.78
N PRO A 196 16.85 4.87 6.37
CA PRO A 196 17.82 4.07 5.61
C PRO A 196 17.16 3.08 4.65
N MET A 197 16.05 2.44 5.06
CA MET A 197 15.32 1.47 4.24
C MET A 197 14.78 2.05 2.93
N LEU A 198 14.58 3.36 2.85
CA LEU A 198 14.05 4.03 1.66
C LEU A 198 15.15 4.55 0.72
N GLN A 199 16.43 4.44 1.11
CA GLN A 199 17.55 4.83 0.25
C GLN A 199 17.84 3.73 -0.78
N TYR A 200 18.44 4.11 -1.90
CA TYR A 200 18.91 3.13 -2.89
C TYR A 200 20.05 2.28 -2.30
N ALA A 201 20.00 0.98 -2.56
CA ALA A 201 21.07 0.08 -2.21
C ALA A 201 22.36 0.48 -2.94
N ARG A 202 23.50 0.41 -2.25
CA ARG A 202 24.82 0.73 -2.80
C ARG A 202 25.44 -0.46 -3.51
#